data_97182bb5401685539f674326b832c3b8
#
_entry.id   97182bb5401685539f674326b832c3b8
#
_cell.length_a   1.000
_cell.length_b   1.000
_cell.length_c   1.000
_cell.angle_alpha   90.00
_cell.angle_beta   90.00
_cell.angle_gamma   90.00
#
_symmetry.space_group_name_H-M   'P 1'
#
loop_
_entity.id
_entity.type
_entity.pdbx_description
1 polymer ?
#
loop_
_entity_poly.entity_id
_entity_poly.type
_entity_poly.pdbx_seq_one_letter_code
_entity_poly.pdbx_strand_id
1 'polypeptide(L)'
;MIKGISETLGMPIDNWGETQSDRDYNAYNFSYKSVFGLEDERLPQFVKLETALGSYSFPTRKLEIGNYIGDYLEEVGRTDLVETFGLFKFLMKVQALERTYIDKVFALCDYYIQGKSKRYSRHLYDIYKLSPMMKLDEAFSELIKETRAHRAKMTICPSAQDGVNVPDVIKEFCDKEFYKEDYHAITNYFSADVVAYEEVINNMRKIAESGVFDSFQSIGNGKSR
;
A
#
# COMPACT_ATOMS: atom_id res chain seq x y z
N MET A 1 18.46 8.36 15.77
CA MET A 1 18.33 7.57 14.52
C MET A 1 17.87 8.46 13.35
N ILE A 2 16.69 9.06 13.32
CA ILE A 2 16.20 9.84 12.16
C ILE A 2 17.10 11.04 11.81
N LYS A 3 17.55 11.84 12.80
CA LYS A 3 18.52 12.91 12.57
C LYS A 3 19.84 12.41 11.99
N GLY A 4 20.33 11.26 12.45
CA GLY A 4 21.55 10.65 11.90
C GLY A 4 21.39 10.25 10.43
N ILE A 5 20.21 9.80 10.00
CA ILE A 5 19.91 9.53 8.59
C ILE A 5 20.00 10.84 7.78
N SER A 6 19.37 11.92 8.27
CA SER A 6 19.41 13.25 7.64
C SER A 6 20.85 13.76 7.48
N GLU A 7 21.64 13.66 8.53
CA GLU A 7 23.05 14.08 8.54
C GLU A 7 23.89 13.25 7.57
N THR A 8 23.72 11.91 7.56
CA THR A 8 24.45 11.01 6.67
C THR A 8 24.14 11.25 5.20
N LEU A 9 22.86 11.53 4.89
CA LEU A 9 22.42 11.76 3.51
C LEU A 9 22.62 13.22 3.05
N GLY A 10 22.92 14.15 3.97
CA GLY A 10 22.94 15.59 3.67
C GLY A 10 21.57 16.13 3.24
N MET A 11 20.49 15.48 3.66
CA MET A 11 19.12 15.82 3.30
C MET A 11 18.38 16.38 4.53
N PRO A 12 18.04 17.67 4.57
CA PRO A 12 17.31 18.26 5.69
C PRO A 12 15.89 17.68 5.79
N ILE A 13 15.32 17.68 7.00
CA ILE A 13 13.93 17.28 7.24
C ILE A 13 13.10 18.56 7.40
N ASP A 14 12.28 18.86 6.38
CA ASP A 14 11.53 20.12 6.33
C ASP A 14 10.39 20.19 7.34
N ASN A 15 9.78 19.06 7.65
CA ASN A 15 8.63 18.97 8.55
C ASN A 15 8.99 18.47 9.96
N TRP A 16 10.20 18.68 10.42
CA TRP A 16 10.63 18.21 11.75
C TRP A 16 9.73 18.68 12.89
N GLY A 17 9.22 19.91 12.81
CA GLY A 17 8.32 20.48 13.82
C GLY A 17 6.93 19.82 13.88
N GLU A 18 6.53 19.06 12.86
CA GLU A 18 5.25 18.35 12.80
C GLU A 18 5.33 16.94 13.38
N THR A 19 6.55 16.44 13.62
CA THR A 19 6.78 15.09 14.12
C THR A 19 6.78 15.07 15.65
N GLN A 20 6.21 14.01 16.23
CA GLN A 20 6.10 13.84 17.67
C GLN A 20 6.53 12.42 18.06
N SER A 21 7.36 12.32 19.10
CA SER A 21 7.92 11.03 19.56
C SER A 21 6.90 10.09 20.22
N ASP A 22 5.76 10.60 20.64
CA ASP A 22 4.67 9.88 21.31
C ASP A 22 3.53 9.46 20.34
N ARG A 23 3.70 9.75 19.05
CA ARG A 23 2.73 9.32 18.03
C ARG A 23 3.01 7.92 17.52
N ASP A 24 1.93 7.16 17.31
CA ASP A 24 1.99 5.85 16.65
C ASP A 24 2.42 5.92 15.19
N TYR A 25 2.31 7.10 14.57
CA TYR A 25 2.68 7.35 13.18
C TYR A 25 3.39 8.69 13.03
N ASN A 26 4.52 8.67 12.32
CA ASN A 26 5.21 9.87 11.88
C ASN A 26 5.62 9.75 10.41
N ALA A 27 5.59 10.88 9.71
CA ALA A 27 6.14 11.04 8.36
C ALA A 27 7.24 12.08 8.38
N TYR A 28 8.41 11.76 7.83
CA TYR A 28 9.57 12.64 7.75
C TYR A 28 9.85 12.93 6.28
N ASN A 29 9.84 14.20 5.90
CA ASN A 29 10.13 14.65 4.53
C ASN A 29 11.61 15.05 4.43
N PHE A 30 12.42 14.18 3.85
CA PHE A 30 13.84 14.43 3.58
C PHE A 30 13.96 15.17 2.25
N SER A 31 14.22 16.46 2.30
CA SER A 31 14.25 17.31 1.13
C SER A 31 15.53 17.18 0.34
N TYR A 32 15.42 17.25 -0.95
CA TYR A 32 16.53 17.29 -1.88
C TYR A 32 16.28 18.30 -2.99
N LYS A 33 17.35 18.79 -3.59
CA LYS A 33 17.26 19.67 -4.75
C LYS A 33 17.30 18.83 -6.03
N SER A 34 16.30 18.99 -6.88
CA SER A 34 16.29 18.31 -8.18
C SER A 34 17.49 18.73 -9.03
N VAL A 35 18.22 17.76 -9.57
CA VAL A 35 19.32 17.99 -10.51
C VAL A 35 18.82 18.34 -11.92
N PHE A 36 17.56 18.07 -12.22
CA PHE A 36 16.95 18.31 -13.53
C PHE A 36 16.28 19.68 -13.66
N GLY A 37 16.20 20.46 -12.57
CA GLY A 37 15.54 21.77 -12.55
C GLY A 37 14.04 21.73 -12.86
N LEU A 38 13.43 20.54 -12.85
CA LEU A 38 12.00 20.37 -13.09
C LEU A 38 11.26 20.53 -11.77
N GLU A 39 10.35 21.50 -11.72
CA GLU A 39 9.39 21.66 -10.64
C GLU A 39 8.03 21.16 -11.15
N ASP A 40 7.62 19.97 -10.69
CA ASP A 40 6.28 19.44 -10.91
C ASP A 40 5.61 19.28 -9.54
N GLU A 41 4.54 20.01 -9.30
CA GLU A 41 3.80 19.94 -8.03
C GLU A 41 3.30 18.53 -7.67
N ARG A 42 3.19 17.65 -8.67
CA ARG A 42 2.83 16.24 -8.49
C ARG A 42 3.99 15.40 -7.98
N LEU A 43 5.24 15.86 -8.17
CA LEU A 43 6.48 15.21 -7.76
C LEU A 43 7.20 16.07 -6.71
N PRO A 44 6.83 15.95 -5.44
CA PRO A 44 7.45 16.74 -4.39
C PRO A 44 8.94 16.41 -4.28
N GLN A 45 9.78 17.44 -4.05
CA GLN A 45 11.23 17.30 -3.95
C GLN A 45 11.67 16.82 -2.56
N PHE A 46 11.08 15.73 -2.09
CA PHE A 46 11.50 15.06 -0.86
C PHE A 46 11.29 13.56 -0.95
N VAL A 47 12.10 12.82 -0.20
CA VAL A 47 11.87 11.41 0.10
C VAL A 47 11.13 11.33 1.42
N LYS A 48 9.99 10.65 1.43
CA LYS A 48 9.19 10.46 2.63
C LYS A 48 9.59 9.17 3.34
N LEU A 49 10.00 9.29 4.60
CA LEU A 49 10.14 8.15 5.51
C LEU A 49 8.93 8.13 6.45
N GLU A 50 8.16 7.07 6.39
CA GLU A 50 7.01 6.86 7.27
C GLU A 50 7.35 5.81 8.33
N THR A 51 7.05 6.10 9.57
CA THR A 51 7.20 5.16 10.69
C THR A 51 5.86 4.96 11.37
N ALA A 52 5.49 3.71 11.63
CA ALA A 52 4.25 3.39 12.32
C ALA A 52 4.49 2.35 13.41
N LEU A 53 3.90 2.58 14.58
CA LEU A 53 3.75 1.59 15.64
C LEU A 53 2.36 0.97 15.50
N GLY A 54 2.26 -0.33 15.79
CA GLY A 54 0.96 -1.01 15.81
C GLY A 54 0.44 -1.48 14.45
N SER A 55 1.13 -1.22 13.35
CA SER A 55 0.81 -1.92 12.10
C SER A 55 1.23 -3.38 12.23
N TYR A 56 0.23 -4.27 12.25
CA TYR A 56 0.46 -5.71 12.24
C TYR A 56 0.84 -6.14 10.82
N SER A 57 2.13 -6.32 10.58
CA SER A 57 2.68 -6.58 9.24
C SER A 57 2.88 -8.07 8.92
N PHE A 58 2.36 -8.98 9.73
CA PHE A 58 2.48 -10.41 9.50
C PHE A 58 1.44 -10.97 8.54
N PRO A 59 1.80 -12.02 7.78
CA PRO A 59 3.10 -12.68 7.72
C PRO A 59 4.16 -11.84 7.00
N THR A 60 5.44 -12.09 7.32
CA THR A 60 6.59 -11.44 6.68
C THR A 60 7.50 -12.46 6.00
N ARG A 61 8.22 -12.02 4.96
CA ARG A 61 9.24 -12.81 4.26
C ARG A 61 10.56 -12.04 4.23
N LYS A 62 11.67 -12.76 4.18
CA LYS A 62 12.97 -12.16 3.89
C LYS A 62 13.15 -12.14 2.37
N LEU A 63 13.31 -10.96 1.81
CA LEU A 63 13.58 -10.77 0.39
C LEU A 63 14.83 -9.92 0.20
N GLU A 64 15.52 -10.15 -0.90
CA GLU A 64 16.54 -9.22 -1.38
C GLU A 64 15.85 -8.00 -1.98
N ILE A 65 16.19 -6.84 -1.46
CA ILE A 65 15.67 -5.54 -1.91
C ILE A 65 16.79 -4.80 -2.61
N GLY A 66 16.53 -4.36 -3.82
CA GLY A 66 17.39 -3.51 -4.61
C GLY A 66 16.76 -2.14 -4.85
N ASN A 67 17.35 -1.41 -5.77
CA ASN A 67 16.81 -0.16 -6.28
C ASN A 67 16.81 -0.21 -7.81
N TYR A 68 15.90 0.52 -8.45
CA TYR A 68 15.75 0.50 -9.91
C TYR A 68 17.02 0.91 -10.68
N ILE A 69 17.86 1.76 -10.10
CA ILE A 69 19.13 2.17 -10.73
C ILE A 69 20.11 1.00 -10.72
N GLY A 70 20.24 0.30 -9.58
CA GLY A 70 21.07 -0.88 -9.46
C GLY A 70 20.64 -2.00 -10.41
N ASP A 71 19.33 -2.29 -10.45
CA ASP A 71 18.76 -3.31 -11.35
C ASP A 71 19.04 -2.96 -12.83
N TYR A 72 18.84 -1.70 -13.23
CA TYR A 72 19.17 -1.24 -14.59
C TYR A 72 20.66 -1.35 -14.91
N LEU A 73 21.53 -0.94 -13.99
CA LEU A 73 22.98 -1.04 -14.19
C LEU A 73 23.46 -2.49 -14.30
N GLU A 74 22.87 -3.41 -13.53
CA GLU A 74 23.13 -4.85 -13.66
C GLU A 74 22.68 -5.36 -15.06
N GLU A 75 21.47 -4.96 -15.52
CA GLU A 75 20.93 -5.35 -16.81
C GLU A 75 21.81 -4.90 -18.00
N VAL A 76 22.35 -3.68 -17.93
CA VAL A 76 23.22 -3.14 -18.97
C VAL A 76 24.71 -3.47 -18.78
N GLY A 77 25.04 -4.33 -17.79
CA GLY A 77 26.41 -4.83 -17.56
C GLY A 77 27.36 -3.80 -16.90
N ARG A 78 26.82 -2.74 -16.28
CA ARG A 78 27.61 -1.69 -15.60
C ARG A 78 27.75 -1.97 -14.09
N THR A 79 28.24 -3.18 -13.77
CA THR A 79 28.49 -3.60 -12.38
C THR A 79 29.54 -2.75 -11.68
N ASP A 80 30.47 -2.14 -12.46
CA ASP A 80 31.43 -1.15 -11.98
C ASP A 80 30.77 0.04 -11.25
N LEU A 81 29.61 0.49 -11.77
CA LEU A 81 28.86 1.57 -11.16
C LEU A 81 28.06 1.09 -9.95
N VAL A 82 27.55 -0.14 -9.98
CA VAL A 82 26.88 -0.74 -8.80
C VAL A 82 27.85 -0.77 -7.61
N GLU A 83 29.09 -1.19 -7.82
CA GLU A 83 30.13 -1.20 -6.81
C GLU A 83 30.52 0.23 -6.36
N THR A 84 30.76 1.12 -7.32
CA THR A 84 31.17 2.50 -7.04
C THR A 84 30.19 3.26 -6.17
N PHE A 85 28.88 3.06 -6.41
CA PHE A 85 27.81 3.76 -5.70
C PHE A 85 27.16 2.94 -4.60
N GLY A 86 27.63 1.73 -4.32
CA GLY A 86 27.12 0.87 -3.26
C GLY A 86 25.65 0.46 -3.46
N LEU A 87 25.23 0.24 -4.71
CA LEU A 87 23.82 -0.05 -5.08
C LEU A 87 23.49 -1.54 -4.93
N PHE A 88 24.13 -2.21 -4.00
CA PHE A 88 23.93 -3.64 -3.76
C PHE A 88 22.55 -3.94 -3.19
N LYS A 89 22.02 -5.10 -3.57
CA LYS A 89 20.86 -5.69 -2.93
C LYS A 89 21.17 -6.09 -1.48
N PHE A 90 20.19 -5.95 -0.62
CA PHE A 90 20.30 -6.33 0.78
C PHE A 90 19.06 -7.12 1.25
N LEU A 91 19.26 -7.99 2.22
CA LEU A 91 18.17 -8.77 2.79
C LEU A 91 17.34 -7.90 3.74
N MET A 92 16.05 -7.84 3.48
CA MET A 92 15.08 -7.12 4.31
C MET A 92 13.89 -8.01 4.66
N LYS A 93 13.34 -7.83 5.86
CA LYS A 93 12.08 -8.43 6.28
C LYS A 93 10.95 -7.54 5.75
N VAL A 94 10.15 -8.08 4.83
CA VAL A 94 9.05 -7.38 4.19
C VAL A 94 7.72 -8.06 4.46
N GLN A 95 6.63 -7.32 4.42
CA GLN A 95 5.28 -7.88 4.49
C GLN A 95 5.02 -8.81 3.30
N ALA A 96 4.38 -9.95 3.53
CA ALA A 96 4.02 -10.87 2.46
C ALA A 96 3.03 -10.22 1.47
N LEU A 97 3.15 -10.61 0.18
CA LEU A 97 2.31 -10.02 -0.89
C LEU A 97 0.82 -10.29 -0.64
N GLU A 98 0.48 -11.46 -0.13
CA GLU A 98 -0.88 -11.85 0.20
C GLU A 98 -1.48 -10.90 1.23
N ARG A 99 -0.71 -10.56 2.27
CA ARG A 99 -1.14 -9.59 3.27
C ARG A 99 -1.25 -8.18 2.69
N THR A 100 -0.30 -7.77 1.88
CA THR A 100 -0.33 -6.47 1.19
C THR A 100 -1.57 -6.35 0.29
N TYR A 101 -1.90 -7.41 -0.43
CA TYR A 101 -3.11 -7.47 -1.26
C TYR A 101 -4.38 -7.28 -0.44
N ILE A 102 -4.53 -8.05 0.65
CA ILE A 102 -5.68 -7.97 1.56
C ILE A 102 -5.80 -6.56 2.17
N ASP A 103 -4.69 -6.00 2.65
CA ASP A 103 -4.70 -4.64 3.22
C ASP A 103 -5.14 -3.59 2.20
N LYS A 104 -4.75 -3.72 0.92
CA LYS A 104 -5.17 -2.79 -0.14
C LYS A 104 -6.65 -2.92 -0.48
N VAL A 105 -7.22 -4.13 -0.46
CA VAL A 105 -8.66 -4.33 -0.66
C VAL A 105 -9.45 -3.67 0.48
N PHE A 106 -9.07 -3.91 1.73
CA PHE A 106 -9.71 -3.24 2.87
C PHE A 106 -9.53 -1.72 2.81
N ALA A 107 -8.34 -1.23 2.43
CA ALA A 107 -8.08 0.20 2.34
C ALA A 107 -8.98 0.90 1.32
N LEU A 108 -9.22 0.32 0.13
CA LEU A 108 -10.19 0.86 -0.83
C LEU A 108 -11.59 0.94 -0.25
N CYS A 109 -12.03 -0.12 0.46
CA CYS A 109 -13.33 -0.11 1.11
C CYS A 109 -13.40 0.96 2.22
N ASP A 110 -12.35 1.11 3.03
CA ASP A 110 -12.26 2.14 4.06
C ASP A 110 -12.35 3.54 3.47
N TYR A 111 -11.61 3.83 2.40
CA TYR A 111 -11.62 5.13 1.74
C TYR A 111 -12.96 5.42 1.09
N TYR A 112 -13.60 4.42 0.49
CA TYR A 112 -14.93 4.57 -0.06
C TYR A 112 -15.96 4.93 1.03
N ILE A 113 -16.00 4.19 2.13
CA ILE A 113 -16.91 4.45 3.26
C ILE A 113 -16.65 5.84 3.86
N GLN A 114 -15.41 6.31 3.85
CA GLN A 114 -15.02 7.64 4.33
C GLN A 114 -15.21 8.76 3.30
N GLY A 115 -15.68 8.46 2.08
CA GLY A 115 -15.87 9.44 1.00
C GLY A 115 -14.56 10.00 0.42
N LYS A 116 -13.45 9.27 0.52
CA LYS A 116 -12.11 9.70 0.11
C LYS A 116 -11.71 9.03 -1.21
N SER A 117 -11.80 9.73 -2.35
CA SER A 117 -11.37 9.19 -3.65
C SER A 117 -9.94 9.61 -4.02
N LYS A 118 -9.54 10.85 -3.70
CA LYS A 118 -8.30 11.46 -4.20
C LYS A 118 -7.05 10.77 -3.68
N ARG A 119 -6.15 10.39 -4.61
CA ARG A 119 -4.86 9.72 -4.40
C ARG A 119 -4.94 8.25 -3.94
N TYR A 120 -6.15 7.68 -3.88
CA TYR A 120 -6.32 6.29 -3.40
C TYR A 120 -6.62 5.29 -4.52
N SER A 121 -6.97 5.76 -5.73
CA SER A 121 -7.22 4.90 -6.90
C SER A 121 -6.03 4.03 -7.30
N ARG A 122 -4.79 4.43 -6.95
CA ARG A 122 -3.58 3.64 -7.17
C ARG A 122 -3.67 2.22 -6.59
N HIS A 123 -4.44 2.03 -5.52
CA HIS A 123 -4.64 0.68 -4.96
C HIS A 123 -5.41 -0.24 -5.90
N LEU A 124 -6.25 0.28 -6.80
CA LEU A 124 -6.89 -0.52 -7.85
C LEU A 124 -5.85 -1.13 -8.80
N TYR A 125 -4.89 -0.29 -9.23
CA TYR A 125 -3.78 -0.74 -10.07
C TYR A 125 -2.91 -1.79 -9.35
N ASP A 126 -2.53 -1.53 -8.11
CA ASP A 126 -1.74 -2.46 -7.32
C ASP A 126 -2.43 -3.81 -7.15
N ILE A 127 -3.72 -3.81 -6.81
CA ILE A 127 -4.53 -5.03 -6.68
C ILE A 127 -4.60 -5.77 -8.00
N TYR A 128 -4.83 -5.07 -9.12
CA TYR A 128 -4.85 -5.67 -10.45
C TYR A 128 -3.54 -6.39 -10.76
N LYS A 129 -2.40 -5.74 -10.54
CA LYS A 129 -1.06 -6.32 -10.76
C LYS A 129 -0.75 -7.49 -9.84
N LEU A 130 -1.23 -7.46 -8.62
CA LEU A 130 -1.02 -8.54 -7.64
C LEU A 130 -1.99 -9.72 -7.82
N SER A 131 -3.19 -9.51 -8.35
CA SER A 131 -4.22 -10.56 -8.48
C SER A 131 -3.74 -11.86 -9.13
N PRO A 132 -2.95 -11.85 -10.23
CA PRO A 132 -2.46 -13.08 -10.82
C PRO A 132 -1.49 -13.88 -9.94
N MET A 133 -0.93 -13.24 -8.92
CA MET A 133 0.02 -13.85 -7.98
C MET A 133 -0.68 -14.44 -6.75
N MET A 134 -1.97 -14.14 -6.57
CA MET A 134 -2.72 -14.58 -5.39
C MET A 134 -3.29 -15.98 -5.59
N LYS A 135 -3.12 -16.80 -4.57
CA LYS A 135 -3.69 -18.13 -4.48
C LYS A 135 -4.84 -18.07 -3.49
N LEU A 136 -6.07 -18.06 -4.01
CA LEU A 136 -7.28 -17.91 -3.20
C LEU A 136 -7.70 -19.24 -2.56
N ASP A 137 -6.82 -19.78 -1.73
CA ASP A 137 -7.01 -21.02 -0.99
C ASP A 137 -7.49 -20.78 0.47
N GLU A 138 -7.60 -21.85 1.24
CA GLU A 138 -8.02 -21.78 2.65
C GLU A 138 -7.07 -20.94 3.51
N ALA A 139 -5.75 -21.04 3.26
CA ALA A 139 -4.76 -20.23 3.99
C ALA A 139 -4.93 -18.73 3.72
N PHE A 140 -5.27 -18.37 2.49
CA PHE A 140 -5.58 -16.99 2.12
C PHE A 140 -6.86 -16.49 2.83
N SER A 141 -7.90 -17.34 2.89
CA SER A 141 -9.14 -17.02 3.59
C SER A 141 -8.92 -16.82 5.10
N GLU A 142 -8.09 -17.65 5.74
CA GLU A 142 -7.71 -17.45 7.14
C GLU A 142 -6.94 -16.14 7.33
N LEU A 143 -6.01 -15.81 6.44
CA LEU A 143 -5.26 -14.55 6.50
C LEU A 143 -6.19 -13.33 6.39
N ILE A 144 -7.26 -13.41 5.58
CA ILE A 144 -8.28 -12.36 5.52
C ILE A 144 -8.97 -12.19 6.87
N LYS A 145 -9.37 -13.29 7.52
CA LYS A 145 -10.02 -13.26 8.85
C LYS A 145 -9.11 -12.63 9.90
N GLU A 146 -7.85 -13.07 9.98
CA GLU A 146 -6.86 -12.49 10.90
C GLU A 146 -6.65 -11.00 10.64
N THR A 147 -6.52 -10.61 9.36
CA THR A 147 -6.34 -9.22 8.95
C THR A 147 -7.52 -8.38 9.36
N ARG A 148 -8.75 -8.85 9.10
CA ARG A 148 -9.97 -8.16 9.49
C ARG A 148 -10.08 -7.99 11.00
N ALA A 149 -9.86 -9.06 11.76
CA ALA A 149 -9.90 -9.03 13.23
C ALA A 149 -8.89 -8.03 13.82
N HIS A 150 -7.72 -7.89 13.18
CA HIS A 150 -6.73 -6.90 13.58
C HIS A 150 -7.18 -5.48 13.23
N ARG A 151 -7.65 -5.25 11.98
CA ARG A 151 -8.13 -3.94 11.53
C ARG A 151 -9.36 -3.45 12.28
N ALA A 152 -10.24 -4.34 12.70
CA ALA A 152 -11.43 -4.01 13.48
C ALA A 152 -11.14 -3.34 14.83
N LYS A 153 -9.91 -3.48 15.35
CA LYS A 153 -9.45 -2.78 16.56
C LYS A 153 -9.18 -1.29 16.33
N MET A 154 -9.11 -0.87 15.06
CA MET A 154 -8.80 0.50 14.66
C MET A 154 -10.04 1.20 14.12
N THR A 155 -10.40 2.34 14.69
CA THR A 155 -11.56 3.13 14.26
C THR A 155 -11.41 3.70 12.85
N ILE A 156 -10.18 3.82 12.37
CA ILE A 156 -9.88 4.31 11.00
C ILE A 156 -10.13 3.25 9.91
N CYS A 157 -10.49 2.01 10.29
CA CYS A 157 -10.75 0.90 9.39
C CYS A 157 -12.23 0.49 9.41
N PRO A 158 -13.15 1.31 8.90
CA PRO A 158 -14.59 1.05 8.96
C PRO A 158 -15.01 -0.21 8.20
N SER A 159 -14.32 -0.60 7.14
CA SER A 159 -14.64 -1.80 6.37
C SER A 159 -14.41 -3.11 7.11
N ALA A 160 -13.61 -3.07 8.17
CA ALA A 160 -13.33 -4.24 8.99
C ALA A 160 -14.34 -4.43 10.14
N GLN A 161 -15.20 -3.44 10.41
CA GLN A 161 -16.14 -3.47 11.52
C GLN A 161 -17.24 -4.51 11.32
N ASP A 162 -17.87 -4.92 12.42
CA ASP A 162 -18.98 -5.87 12.40
C ASP A 162 -20.17 -5.32 11.56
N GLY A 163 -20.79 -6.20 10.80
CA GLY A 163 -21.92 -5.88 9.94
C GLY A 163 -21.54 -5.25 8.58
N VAL A 164 -20.29 -4.95 8.33
CA VAL A 164 -19.85 -4.48 7.02
C VAL A 164 -19.54 -5.68 6.10
N ASN A 165 -20.24 -5.73 4.96
CA ASN A 165 -20.01 -6.70 3.90
C ASN A 165 -19.04 -6.11 2.87
N VAL A 166 -17.79 -6.59 2.86
CA VAL A 166 -16.75 -6.10 1.95
C VAL A 166 -17.12 -6.28 0.47
N PRO A 167 -17.61 -7.45 0.01
CA PRO A 167 -18.11 -7.62 -1.35
C PRO A 167 -19.15 -6.58 -1.78
N ASP A 168 -20.10 -6.24 -0.91
CA ASP A 168 -21.13 -5.24 -1.24
C ASP A 168 -20.54 -3.84 -1.36
N VAL A 169 -19.61 -3.48 -0.48
CA VAL A 169 -18.86 -2.21 -0.57
C VAL A 169 -18.08 -2.13 -1.88
N ILE A 170 -17.43 -3.23 -2.30
CA ILE A 170 -16.70 -3.30 -3.57
C ILE A 170 -17.65 -3.09 -4.75
N LYS A 171 -18.78 -3.80 -4.79
CA LYS A 171 -19.78 -3.64 -5.86
C LYS A 171 -20.27 -2.20 -5.93
N GLU A 172 -20.57 -1.60 -4.78
CA GLU A 172 -21.10 -0.25 -4.71
C GLU A 172 -20.12 0.80 -5.25
N PHE A 173 -18.82 0.76 -4.87
CA PHE A 173 -17.87 1.72 -5.41
C PHE A 173 -17.55 1.47 -6.88
N CYS A 174 -17.63 0.21 -7.36
CA CYS A 174 -17.48 -0.12 -8.76
C CYS A 174 -18.66 0.45 -9.59
N ASP A 175 -19.89 0.29 -9.12
CA ASP A 175 -21.10 0.74 -9.83
C ASP A 175 -21.23 2.27 -9.84
N LYS A 176 -20.73 2.94 -8.79
CA LYS A 176 -20.67 4.40 -8.71
C LYS A 176 -19.46 5.00 -9.44
N GLU A 177 -18.59 4.18 -10.01
CA GLU A 177 -17.31 4.64 -10.63
C GLU A 177 -16.52 5.58 -9.71
N PHE A 178 -16.58 5.34 -8.39
CA PHE A 178 -16.12 6.28 -7.35
C PHE A 178 -14.67 6.72 -7.49
N TYR A 179 -13.79 5.87 -8.01
CA TYR A 179 -12.36 6.14 -8.18
C TYR A 179 -11.97 6.56 -9.61
N LYS A 180 -12.92 6.66 -10.55
CA LYS A 180 -12.62 6.82 -11.98
C LYS A 180 -11.86 8.09 -12.30
N GLU A 181 -12.33 9.22 -11.79
CA GLU A 181 -11.70 10.52 -12.02
C GLU A 181 -10.26 10.55 -11.50
N ASP A 182 -10.05 10.09 -10.24
CA ASP A 182 -8.73 10.03 -9.62
C ASP A 182 -7.80 9.04 -10.34
N TYR A 183 -8.33 7.91 -10.81
CA TYR A 183 -7.57 6.91 -11.54
C TYR A 183 -7.00 7.48 -12.85
N HIS A 184 -7.81 8.19 -13.61
CA HIS A 184 -7.37 8.82 -14.86
C HIS A 184 -6.40 9.97 -14.62
N ALA A 185 -6.64 10.77 -13.59
CA ALA A 185 -5.81 11.95 -13.30
C ALA A 185 -4.44 11.62 -12.74
N ILE A 186 -4.33 10.59 -11.89
CA ILE A 186 -3.14 10.30 -11.10
C ILE A 186 -2.52 8.95 -11.49
N THR A 187 -3.28 7.87 -11.40
CA THR A 187 -2.72 6.51 -11.51
C THR A 187 -2.17 6.25 -12.90
N ASN A 188 -2.91 6.58 -13.95
CA ASN A 188 -2.44 6.41 -15.33
C ASN A 188 -1.25 7.31 -15.67
N TYR A 189 -1.13 8.46 -15.02
CA TYR A 189 -0.02 9.38 -15.27
C TYR A 189 1.31 8.85 -14.75
N PHE A 190 1.30 8.16 -13.62
CA PHE A 190 2.51 7.65 -12.95
C PHE A 190 2.80 6.18 -13.22
N SER A 191 1.93 5.47 -13.94
CA SER A 191 2.13 4.05 -14.24
C SER A 191 2.96 3.87 -15.50
N ALA A 192 4.01 3.05 -15.44
CA ALA A 192 4.80 2.68 -16.62
C ALA A 192 3.95 1.89 -17.63
N ASP A 193 3.07 1.03 -17.12
CA ASP A 193 2.08 0.29 -17.91
C ASP A 193 0.71 0.90 -17.69
N VAL A 194 0.15 1.51 -18.71
CA VAL A 194 -1.21 2.05 -18.63
C VAL A 194 -2.21 0.90 -18.65
N VAL A 195 -2.97 0.75 -17.56
CA VAL A 195 -4.07 -0.21 -17.45
C VAL A 195 -5.40 0.55 -17.51
N ALA A 196 -6.34 0.10 -18.34
CA ALA A 196 -7.65 0.75 -18.44
C ALA A 196 -8.42 0.65 -17.13
N TYR A 197 -9.18 1.70 -16.79
CA TYR A 197 -10.01 1.72 -15.58
C TYR A 197 -11.00 0.55 -15.53
N GLU A 198 -11.58 0.22 -16.68
CA GLU A 198 -12.51 -0.89 -16.83
C GLU A 198 -11.89 -2.24 -16.46
N GLU A 199 -10.60 -2.44 -16.76
CA GLU A 199 -9.89 -3.68 -16.40
C GLU A 199 -9.70 -3.81 -14.89
N VAL A 200 -9.26 -2.75 -14.21
CA VAL A 200 -9.07 -2.77 -12.77
C VAL A 200 -10.41 -2.90 -12.02
N ILE A 201 -11.49 -2.29 -12.52
CA ILE A 201 -12.83 -2.42 -11.96
C ILE A 201 -13.40 -3.82 -12.18
N ASN A 202 -13.21 -4.40 -13.37
CA ASN A 202 -13.63 -5.78 -13.63
C ASN A 202 -12.87 -6.77 -12.72
N ASN A 203 -11.60 -6.50 -12.42
CA ASN A 203 -10.84 -7.28 -11.45
C ASN A 203 -11.45 -7.16 -10.04
N MET A 204 -11.83 -5.96 -9.60
CA MET A 204 -12.49 -5.76 -8.31
C MET A 204 -13.85 -6.49 -8.23
N ARG A 205 -14.65 -6.47 -9.30
CA ARG A 205 -15.91 -7.24 -9.36
C ARG A 205 -15.67 -8.74 -9.20
N LYS A 206 -14.66 -9.29 -9.89
CA LYS A 206 -14.26 -10.71 -9.73
C LYS A 206 -13.85 -11.03 -8.28
N ILE A 207 -13.16 -10.13 -7.61
CA ILE A 207 -12.80 -10.30 -6.20
C ILE A 207 -14.07 -10.34 -5.33
N ALA A 208 -15.02 -9.44 -5.56
CA ALA A 208 -16.29 -9.43 -4.84
C ALA A 208 -17.14 -10.67 -5.11
N GLU A 209 -17.04 -11.27 -6.28
CA GLU A 209 -17.78 -12.48 -6.67
C GLU A 209 -17.08 -13.78 -6.26
N SER A 210 -15.81 -13.73 -5.90
CA SER A 210 -15.01 -14.91 -5.57
C SER A 210 -15.42 -15.61 -4.28
N GLY A 211 -16.20 -14.96 -3.42
CA GLY A 211 -16.58 -15.45 -2.10
C GLY A 211 -15.48 -15.39 -1.04
N VAL A 212 -14.26 -15.07 -1.41
CA VAL A 212 -13.11 -15.09 -0.51
C VAL A 212 -13.18 -14.02 0.59
N PHE A 213 -13.86 -12.89 0.31
CA PHE A 213 -14.16 -11.81 1.26
C PHE A 213 -15.58 -11.89 1.83
N ASP A 214 -16.31 -13.00 1.58
CA ASP A 214 -17.69 -13.15 2.02
C ASP A 214 -17.81 -13.19 3.54
N SER A 215 -19.00 -12.79 3.97
CA SER A 215 -19.38 -12.47 5.32
C SER A 215 -18.75 -13.35 6.39
N PHE A 216 -17.95 -12.74 7.23
CA PHE A 216 -17.68 -13.26 8.54
C PHE A 216 -18.95 -13.10 9.38
N GLN A 217 -19.73 -14.16 9.51
CA GLN A 217 -20.75 -14.21 10.55
C GLN A 217 -20.03 -13.89 11.87
N SER A 218 -20.56 -12.93 12.62
CA SER A 218 -20.12 -12.63 13.97
C SER A 218 -19.89 -13.93 14.71
N ILE A 219 -18.67 -14.16 15.18
CA ILE A 219 -18.40 -15.21 16.15
C ILE A 219 -19.27 -14.83 17.33
N GLY A 220 -20.42 -15.53 17.44
CA GLY A 220 -21.37 -15.31 18.51
C GLY A 220 -20.61 -15.36 19.83
N ASN A 221 -20.68 -14.28 20.59
CA ASN A 221 -20.28 -14.28 22.00
C ASN A 221 -21.02 -15.41 22.69
N GLY A 222 -20.39 -16.57 22.74
CA GLY A 222 -20.80 -17.65 23.64
C GLY A 222 -20.70 -17.14 25.05
N LYS A 223 -21.77 -16.53 25.53
CA LYS A 223 -21.99 -16.36 26.96
C LYS A 223 -22.06 -17.76 27.55
N SER A 224 -20.93 -18.24 28.05
CA SER A 224 -20.96 -19.33 29.02
C SER A 224 -21.59 -18.78 30.30
N ARG A 225 -22.67 -19.39 30.66
CA ARG A 225 -23.29 -19.25 32.00
C ARG A 225 -22.36 -19.75 33.08
#